data_17f5911614658ee508ee3e4ffe322200
#
_entry.id   17f5911614658ee508ee3e4ffe322200
#
_cell.length_a   1.000
_cell.length_b   1.000
_cell.length_c   1.000
_cell.angle_alpha   90.00
_cell.angle_beta   90.00
_cell.angle_gamma   90.00
#
_symmetry.space_group_name_H-M   'P 1'
#
loop_
_entity.id
_entity.type
_entity.pdbx_description
1 polymer ?
#
loop_
_entity_poly.entity_id
_entity_poly.type
_entity_poly.pdbx_seq_one_letter_code
_entity_poly.pdbx_strand_id
1 'polypeptide(L)'
;MHRITRSLLAIALTLAVVAPLGAQTKTRLNIDDPAFDVKLYEKAVQKLKDRDKDPNHKDDPNTPTKNGYKYFEEMHNGVGAASSCQHQNEIFLTWHRAVLLQYEKALQATYPGESDNLMLPYWNWGAKPSGKFYPAAYEQPGSPLYDKNRDPETPTKPYTNDQLRTMMLKTTTWRGFSGGECNVGTCSGQPCAVCTAKFGAFESPYHNTMHNWTGGWMTDDKTAAKDPLFWSFHAYIDLVFDCWQKTQKITDVGCPDCPLRALPGNPTAKDVKSTAALGYTYDFRNTACAEPGLTARPKILAMANHQKKGTPYVVDFTVPRPSFVTAHVRLEGLPVFPDYNYSGRVFIYPATVTLASSDADFRKKYQVDRFAVWGLGDTEHTPHHEPSVTTDVDASTELDYLAKKQPGTKWKIAVVVDKPSAQFESTRKNASAELQREITFDHVSVIYDRDYAKEQQ
;
A
#
# COMPACT_ATOMS: atom_id res chain seq x y z
N MET A 1 -75.80 -45.67 33.40
CA MET A 1 -74.58 -44.93 33.81
C MET A 1 -73.53 -45.08 32.69
N HIS A 2 -73.47 -44.17 31.76
CA HIS A 2 -72.51 -44.17 30.65
C HIS A 2 -71.46 -43.08 30.94
N ARG A 3 -70.20 -43.50 31.15
CA ARG A 3 -69.09 -42.60 31.28
C ARG A 3 -68.53 -42.28 29.88
N ILE A 4 -68.54 -40.98 29.49
CA ILE A 4 -67.98 -40.48 28.28
C ILE A 4 -66.50 -40.03 28.62
N THR A 5 -65.58 -40.76 28.10
CA THR A 5 -64.12 -40.37 28.17
C THR A 5 -63.85 -39.38 27.04
N ARG A 6 -63.50 -38.13 27.38
CA ARG A 6 -63.00 -37.13 26.47
C ARG A 6 -61.47 -37.27 26.31
N SER A 7 -61.05 -37.67 25.14
CA SER A 7 -59.65 -37.65 24.75
C SER A 7 -59.23 -36.22 24.32
N LEU A 8 -58.33 -35.61 25.04
CA LEU A 8 -57.68 -34.34 24.68
C LEU A 8 -56.50 -34.66 23.75
N LEU A 9 -56.65 -34.24 22.48
CA LEU A 9 -55.55 -34.27 21.47
C LEU A 9 -54.69 -33.03 21.66
N ALA A 10 -53.47 -33.23 22.24
CA ALA A 10 -52.51 -32.15 22.33
C ALA A 10 -51.77 -32.00 21.01
N ILE A 11 -52.02 -30.89 20.30
CA ILE A 11 -51.28 -30.50 19.11
C ILE A 11 -49.97 -29.82 19.59
N ALA A 12 -48.86 -30.53 19.45
CA ALA A 12 -47.55 -29.95 19.64
C ALA A 12 -47.17 -29.08 18.44
N LEU A 13 -47.23 -27.77 18.63
CA LEU A 13 -46.75 -26.79 17.65
C LEU A 13 -45.23 -26.74 17.74
N THR A 14 -44.51 -27.42 16.86
CA THR A 14 -43.04 -27.28 16.72
C THR A 14 -42.74 -25.95 16.06
N LEU A 15 -42.36 -24.96 16.85
CA LEU A 15 -41.70 -23.73 16.33
C LEU A 15 -40.35 -24.13 15.72
N ALA A 16 -40.28 -24.21 14.41
CA ALA A 16 -39.00 -24.22 13.71
C ALA A 16 -38.33 -22.86 13.92
N VAL A 17 -37.33 -22.84 14.78
CA VAL A 17 -36.41 -21.70 14.89
C VAL A 17 -35.66 -21.60 13.56
N VAL A 18 -36.10 -20.74 12.67
CA VAL A 18 -35.32 -20.34 11.48
C VAL A 18 -34.17 -19.54 12.02
N ALA A 19 -32.99 -20.17 12.10
CA ALA A 19 -31.75 -19.45 12.33
C ALA A 19 -31.64 -18.36 11.26
N PRO A 20 -31.25 -17.12 11.60
CA PRO A 20 -31.03 -16.10 10.60
C PRO A 20 -29.98 -16.65 9.62
N LEU A 21 -30.32 -16.67 8.31
CA LEU A 21 -29.33 -16.92 7.26
C LEU A 21 -28.19 -15.95 7.52
N GLY A 22 -27.03 -16.48 7.93
CA GLY A 22 -25.83 -15.66 8.11
C GLY A 22 -25.61 -14.87 6.82
N ALA A 23 -25.42 -13.57 6.94
CA ALA A 23 -25.17 -12.70 5.80
C ALA A 23 -24.01 -13.33 4.99
N GLN A 24 -24.26 -13.63 3.73
CA GLN A 24 -23.26 -14.25 2.86
C GLN A 24 -22.05 -13.31 2.77
N THR A 25 -20.90 -13.79 3.17
CA THR A 25 -19.64 -13.02 3.08
C THR A 25 -19.38 -12.70 1.61
N LYS A 26 -19.29 -11.42 1.27
CA LYS A 26 -19.03 -10.95 -0.09
C LYS A 26 -17.52 -11.03 -0.39
N THR A 27 -17.16 -11.32 -1.64
CA THR A 27 -15.75 -11.49 -2.04
C THR A 27 -15.30 -10.36 -2.93
N ARG A 28 -14.20 -9.69 -2.57
CA ARG A 28 -13.48 -8.76 -3.43
C ARG A 28 -12.62 -9.54 -4.41
N LEU A 29 -12.77 -9.29 -5.70
CA LEU A 29 -12.08 -9.95 -6.80
C LEU A 29 -10.93 -9.07 -7.33
N ASN A 30 -9.98 -9.70 -8.02
CA ASN A 30 -9.05 -8.97 -8.89
C ASN A 30 -9.86 -8.24 -9.98
N ILE A 31 -9.48 -7.01 -10.31
CA ILE A 31 -10.16 -6.25 -11.39
C ILE A 31 -10.01 -6.93 -12.76
N ASP A 32 -8.96 -7.72 -12.95
CA ASP A 32 -8.74 -8.52 -14.16
C ASP A 32 -9.42 -9.91 -14.13
N ASP A 33 -10.12 -10.26 -13.04
CA ASP A 33 -10.87 -11.51 -12.98
C ASP A 33 -12.08 -11.42 -13.92
N PRO A 34 -12.28 -12.40 -14.84
CA PRO A 34 -13.40 -12.39 -15.77
C PRO A 34 -14.78 -12.45 -15.09
N ALA A 35 -14.85 -12.84 -13.82
CA ALA A 35 -16.09 -12.81 -13.03
C ALA A 35 -16.38 -11.42 -12.43
N PHE A 36 -15.45 -10.47 -12.48
CA PHE A 36 -15.65 -9.11 -12.00
C PHE A 36 -16.38 -8.26 -13.05
N ASP A 37 -17.47 -7.61 -12.66
CA ASP A 37 -18.21 -6.71 -13.55
C ASP A 37 -17.55 -5.32 -13.61
N VAL A 38 -16.54 -5.19 -14.49
CA VAL A 38 -15.83 -3.93 -14.73
C VAL A 38 -16.79 -2.84 -15.20
N LYS A 39 -17.80 -3.18 -16.01
CA LYS A 39 -18.75 -2.19 -16.56
C LYS A 39 -19.64 -1.59 -15.49
N LEU A 40 -20.11 -2.40 -14.56
CA LEU A 40 -20.86 -1.92 -13.41
C LEU A 40 -19.99 -1.04 -12.50
N TYR A 41 -18.72 -1.43 -12.30
CA TYR A 41 -17.77 -0.63 -11.53
C TYR A 41 -17.50 0.74 -12.19
N GLU A 42 -17.20 0.77 -13.50
CA GLU A 42 -17.07 2.01 -14.28
C GLU A 42 -18.30 2.90 -14.13
N LYS A 43 -19.51 2.30 -14.32
CA LYS A 43 -20.79 3.01 -14.20
C LYS A 43 -20.99 3.61 -12.80
N ALA A 44 -20.63 2.87 -11.75
CA ALA A 44 -20.72 3.34 -10.37
C ALA A 44 -19.75 4.50 -10.09
N VAL A 45 -18.48 4.38 -10.50
CA VAL A 45 -17.48 5.45 -10.37
C VAL A 45 -17.92 6.69 -11.15
N GLN A 46 -18.43 6.53 -12.39
CA GLN A 46 -18.95 7.64 -13.17
C GLN A 46 -20.10 8.36 -12.44
N LYS A 47 -20.99 7.60 -11.80
CA LYS A 47 -22.10 8.19 -11.04
C LYS A 47 -21.62 9.06 -9.88
N LEU A 48 -20.55 8.64 -9.17
CA LEU A 48 -19.95 9.47 -8.13
C LEU A 48 -19.34 10.74 -8.70
N LYS A 49 -18.59 10.65 -9.82
CA LYS A 49 -18.03 11.81 -10.53
C LYS A 49 -19.07 12.75 -11.09
N ASP A 50 -20.23 12.24 -11.50
CA ASP A 50 -21.33 13.07 -11.98
C ASP A 50 -22.03 13.84 -10.85
N ARG A 51 -22.05 13.30 -9.63
CA ARG A 51 -22.50 14.05 -8.44
C ARG A 51 -21.65 15.29 -8.21
N ASP A 52 -20.33 15.19 -8.37
CA ASP A 52 -19.43 16.35 -8.24
C ASP A 52 -19.70 17.46 -9.27
N LYS A 53 -20.28 17.12 -10.42
CA LYS A 53 -20.61 18.09 -11.49
C LYS A 53 -21.99 18.73 -11.32
N ASP A 54 -22.85 18.16 -10.46
CA ASP A 54 -24.18 18.72 -10.20
C ASP A 54 -24.06 19.91 -9.25
N PRO A 55 -24.38 21.14 -9.71
CA PRO A 55 -24.26 22.34 -8.86
C PRO A 55 -25.21 22.35 -7.68
N ASN A 56 -26.24 21.50 -7.66
CA ASN A 56 -27.18 21.35 -6.56
C ASN A 56 -26.76 20.26 -5.56
N HIS A 57 -25.77 19.44 -5.93
CA HIS A 57 -25.25 18.40 -5.05
C HIS A 57 -24.40 19.02 -3.92
N LYS A 58 -24.62 18.52 -2.71
CA LYS A 58 -23.80 18.88 -1.54
C LYS A 58 -23.43 17.62 -0.80
N ASP A 59 -22.15 17.44 -0.60
CA ASP A 59 -21.63 16.36 0.21
C ASP A 59 -22.02 16.56 1.69
N ASP A 60 -22.38 15.46 2.35
CA ASP A 60 -22.77 15.42 3.75
C ASP A 60 -22.09 14.26 4.46
N PRO A 61 -21.25 14.51 5.48
CA PRO A 61 -20.57 13.45 6.23
C PRO A 61 -21.54 12.53 6.97
N ASN A 62 -22.78 12.94 7.22
CA ASN A 62 -23.81 12.10 7.85
C ASN A 62 -24.47 11.13 6.86
N THR A 63 -24.34 11.38 5.56
CA THR A 63 -24.87 10.53 4.49
C THR A 63 -23.81 10.18 3.44
N PRO A 64 -22.64 9.58 3.84
CA PRO A 64 -21.48 9.44 2.97
C PRO A 64 -21.76 8.64 1.69
N THR A 65 -22.71 7.71 1.71
CA THR A 65 -23.11 6.93 0.53
C THR A 65 -23.78 7.73 -0.58
N LYS A 66 -24.20 8.96 -0.30
CA LYS A 66 -24.81 9.89 -1.27
C LYS A 66 -23.81 10.88 -1.87
N ASN A 67 -22.60 10.94 -1.34
CA ASN A 67 -21.59 11.94 -1.71
C ASN A 67 -20.95 11.66 -3.07
N GLY A 68 -20.30 12.67 -3.62
CA GLY A 68 -19.57 12.59 -4.88
C GLY A 68 -18.19 11.93 -4.74
N TYR A 69 -17.49 11.78 -5.85
CA TYR A 69 -16.15 11.18 -5.89
C TYR A 69 -15.14 12.04 -5.11
N LYS A 70 -15.23 13.36 -5.27
CA LYS A 70 -14.36 14.34 -4.61
C LYS A 70 -14.41 14.25 -3.08
N TYR A 71 -15.58 13.94 -2.50
CA TYR A 71 -15.69 13.72 -1.06
C TYR A 71 -14.76 12.62 -0.57
N PHE A 72 -14.63 11.51 -1.32
CA PHE A 72 -13.73 10.41 -0.97
C PHE A 72 -12.27 10.75 -1.24
N GLU A 73 -12.00 11.54 -2.29
CA GLU A 73 -10.65 12.11 -2.49
C GLU A 73 -10.23 12.93 -1.26
N GLU A 74 -11.06 13.86 -0.82
CA GLU A 74 -10.79 14.74 0.32
C GLU A 74 -10.74 13.98 1.65
N MET A 75 -11.49 12.89 1.79
CA MET A 75 -11.41 11.99 2.95
C MET A 75 -9.99 11.43 3.12
N HIS A 76 -9.30 11.08 2.03
CA HIS A 76 -7.91 10.62 2.04
C HIS A 76 -6.93 11.80 2.01
N ASN A 77 -7.06 12.65 1.00
CA ASN A 77 -6.08 13.69 0.70
C ASN A 77 -6.10 14.83 1.75
N GLY A 78 -7.21 14.97 2.50
CA GLY A 78 -7.46 16.11 3.39
C GLY A 78 -8.00 17.32 2.66
N VAL A 79 -8.37 18.34 3.44
CA VAL A 79 -8.85 19.64 2.96
C VAL A 79 -7.79 20.68 3.27
N GLY A 80 -7.34 21.41 2.27
CA GLY A 80 -6.31 22.43 2.44
C GLY A 80 -4.89 21.85 2.52
N ALA A 81 -4.11 22.26 3.53
CA ALA A 81 -2.70 21.87 3.65
C ALA A 81 -2.48 20.55 4.42
N ALA A 82 -3.47 20.07 5.19
CA ALA A 82 -3.34 18.89 6.02
C ALA A 82 -3.87 17.64 5.31
N SER A 83 -3.06 16.59 5.22
CA SER A 83 -3.52 15.26 4.80
C SER A 83 -4.31 14.59 5.93
N SER A 84 -5.39 13.89 5.59
CA SER A 84 -6.16 13.09 6.56
C SER A 84 -5.63 11.68 6.73
N CYS A 85 -4.90 11.17 5.73
CA CYS A 85 -4.42 9.79 5.75
C CYS A 85 -3.36 9.56 6.84
N GLN A 86 -3.30 8.32 7.30
CA GLN A 86 -2.39 7.89 8.34
C GLN A 86 -1.23 7.12 7.71
N HIS A 87 0.00 7.58 7.96
CA HIS A 87 1.24 7.00 7.46
C HIS A 87 2.26 6.87 8.59
N GLN A 88 3.25 5.99 8.44
CA GLN A 88 4.36 5.80 9.37
C GLN A 88 3.92 5.40 10.79
N ASN A 89 2.77 4.76 10.92
CA ASN A 89 2.25 4.40 12.24
C ASN A 89 1.39 3.14 12.19
N GLU A 90 1.11 2.58 13.36
CA GLU A 90 0.41 1.31 13.48
C GLU A 90 -1.07 1.34 13.14
N ILE A 91 -1.67 2.50 12.91
CA ILE A 91 -3.06 2.63 12.40
C ILE A 91 -3.14 2.86 10.88
N PHE A 92 -2.01 2.90 10.17
CA PHE A 92 -1.95 3.03 8.71
C PHE A 92 -2.91 2.06 8.00
N LEU A 93 -2.81 0.78 8.30
CA LEU A 93 -3.59 -0.25 7.62
C LEU A 93 -5.08 -0.23 8.01
N THR A 94 -5.39 -0.04 9.28
CA THR A 94 -6.77 0.03 9.76
C THR A 94 -7.49 1.27 9.26
N TRP A 95 -6.78 2.40 9.17
CA TRP A 95 -7.34 3.63 8.63
C TRP A 95 -7.70 3.46 7.15
N HIS A 96 -6.79 2.94 6.33
CA HIS A 96 -7.05 2.71 4.91
C HIS A 96 -8.15 1.67 4.67
N ARG A 97 -8.21 0.60 5.46
CA ARG A 97 -9.33 -0.35 5.42
C ARG A 97 -10.68 0.33 5.65
N ALA A 98 -10.75 1.23 6.62
CA ALA A 98 -11.98 1.97 6.91
C ALA A 98 -12.39 2.92 5.77
N VAL A 99 -11.42 3.63 5.16
CA VAL A 99 -11.67 4.48 3.98
C VAL A 99 -12.20 3.68 2.80
N LEU A 100 -11.58 2.54 2.49
CA LEU A 100 -12.03 1.65 1.42
C LEU A 100 -13.47 1.17 1.64
N LEU A 101 -13.84 0.87 2.87
CA LEU A 101 -15.19 0.45 3.21
C LEU A 101 -16.22 1.55 2.98
N GLN A 102 -15.88 2.81 3.28
CA GLN A 102 -16.76 3.96 3.03
C GLN A 102 -16.98 4.16 1.52
N TYR A 103 -15.89 4.11 0.75
CA TYR A 103 -15.96 4.23 -0.71
C TYR A 103 -16.77 3.09 -1.35
N GLU A 104 -16.54 1.85 -0.93
CA GLU A 104 -17.29 0.67 -1.41
C GLU A 104 -18.79 0.80 -1.16
N LYS A 105 -19.18 1.23 0.05
CA LYS A 105 -20.59 1.47 0.38
C LYS A 105 -21.22 2.55 -0.52
N ALA A 106 -20.46 3.58 -0.88
CA ALA A 106 -20.95 4.61 -1.79
C ALA A 106 -21.15 4.07 -3.22
N LEU A 107 -20.24 3.23 -3.72
CA LEU A 107 -20.38 2.54 -4.99
C LEU A 107 -21.65 1.65 -4.99
N GLN A 108 -21.86 0.88 -3.93
CA GLN A 108 -23.04 0.02 -3.77
C GLN A 108 -24.35 0.82 -3.79
N ALA A 109 -24.33 2.05 -3.28
CA ALA A 109 -25.51 2.91 -3.24
C ALA A 109 -25.78 3.71 -4.54
N THR A 110 -24.98 3.53 -5.59
CA THR A 110 -25.14 4.30 -6.84
C THR A 110 -26.37 3.90 -7.66
N TYR A 111 -26.66 2.60 -7.72
CA TYR A 111 -27.75 2.00 -8.49
C TYR A 111 -28.42 0.92 -7.66
N PRO A 112 -29.39 1.27 -6.79
CA PRO A 112 -30.10 0.30 -5.93
C PRO A 112 -30.70 -0.86 -6.74
N GLY A 113 -30.48 -2.09 -6.26
CA GLY A 113 -30.88 -3.32 -6.95
C GLY A 113 -29.85 -3.84 -7.95
N GLU A 114 -29.04 -2.98 -8.57
CA GLU A 114 -27.99 -3.36 -9.54
C GLU A 114 -26.60 -3.42 -8.88
N SER A 115 -26.25 -2.37 -8.13
CA SER A 115 -24.92 -2.24 -7.51
C SER A 115 -24.85 -2.72 -6.05
N ASP A 116 -25.92 -3.21 -5.45
CA ASP A 116 -25.98 -3.60 -4.03
C ASP A 116 -24.90 -4.64 -3.64
N ASN A 117 -24.49 -5.46 -4.59
CA ASN A 117 -23.47 -6.49 -4.41
C ASN A 117 -22.13 -6.16 -5.07
N LEU A 118 -21.96 -4.93 -5.57
CA LEU A 118 -20.70 -4.49 -6.14
C LEU A 118 -19.65 -4.40 -5.03
N MET A 119 -18.59 -5.17 -5.18
CA MET A 119 -17.44 -5.13 -4.28
C MET A 119 -16.30 -4.34 -4.91
N LEU A 120 -15.53 -3.62 -4.10
CA LEU A 120 -14.37 -2.91 -4.57
C LEU A 120 -13.32 -3.91 -5.11
N PRO A 121 -12.91 -3.82 -6.39
CA PRO A 121 -11.91 -4.72 -6.92
C PRO A 121 -10.51 -4.37 -6.39
N TYR A 122 -9.63 -5.35 -6.33
CA TYR A 122 -8.22 -5.10 -6.07
C TYR A 122 -7.39 -5.19 -7.36
N TRP A 123 -6.31 -4.43 -7.41
CA TRP A 123 -5.27 -4.56 -8.42
C TRP A 123 -4.11 -5.39 -7.88
N ASN A 124 -3.93 -6.61 -8.39
CA ASN A 124 -2.80 -7.47 -8.01
C ASN A 124 -1.50 -6.99 -8.68
N TRP A 125 -0.95 -5.89 -8.19
CA TRP A 125 0.30 -5.33 -8.71
C TRP A 125 1.53 -6.21 -8.43
N GLY A 126 1.44 -7.18 -7.52
CA GLY A 126 2.47 -8.20 -7.27
C GLY A 126 2.45 -9.35 -8.27
N ALA A 127 1.44 -9.46 -9.15
CA ALA A 127 1.44 -10.47 -10.20
C ALA A 127 2.52 -10.20 -11.24
N LYS A 128 3.08 -11.27 -11.84
CA LYS A 128 4.04 -11.11 -12.93
C LYS A 128 3.34 -10.40 -14.10
N PRO A 129 3.87 -9.27 -14.57
CA PRO A 129 3.25 -8.55 -15.67
C PRO A 129 3.28 -9.39 -16.95
N SER A 130 2.13 -9.57 -17.58
CA SER A 130 1.98 -10.15 -18.91
C SER A 130 2.18 -9.12 -20.03
N GLY A 131 3.12 -8.20 -19.87
CA GLY A 131 3.42 -7.13 -20.84
C GLY A 131 2.61 -5.85 -20.70
N LYS A 132 1.64 -5.79 -19.79
CA LYS A 132 0.90 -4.58 -19.40
C LYS A 132 1.12 -4.31 -17.92
N PHE A 133 1.36 -3.04 -17.57
CA PHE A 133 1.64 -2.65 -16.20
C PHE A 133 0.36 -2.39 -15.39
N TYR A 134 -0.64 -1.77 -16.02
CA TYR A 134 -1.92 -1.48 -15.40
C TYR A 134 -3.01 -2.43 -15.88
N PRO A 135 -4.05 -2.69 -15.07
CA PRO A 135 -5.23 -3.40 -15.55
C PRO A 135 -5.87 -2.66 -16.74
N ALA A 136 -6.35 -3.41 -17.73
CA ALA A 136 -6.91 -2.86 -18.97
C ALA A 136 -8.04 -1.84 -18.74
N ALA A 137 -8.81 -1.99 -17.67
CA ALA A 137 -9.89 -1.05 -17.29
C ALA A 137 -9.37 0.37 -16.98
N TYR A 138 -8.14 0.50 -16.50
CA TYR A 138 -7.54 1.78 -16.16
C TYR A 138 -6.78 2.44 -17.30
N GLU A 139 -6.59 1.74 -18.43
CA GLU A 139 -5.85 2.23 -19.60
C GLU A 139 -6.74 2.76 -20.72
N GLN A 140 -8.06 2.67 -20.60
CA GLN A 140 -9.01 3.06 -21.64
C GLN A 140 -9.30 4.57 -21.62
N PRO A 141 -8.83 5.37 -22.60
CA PRO A 141 -9.20 6.76 -22.69
C PRO A 141 -10.73 6.93 -22.76
N GLY A 142 -11.27 7.84 -21.94
CA GLY A 142 -12.71 8.06 -21.82
C GLY A 142 -13.42 7.21 -20.76
N SER A 143 -12.78 6.17 -20.22
CA SER A 143 -13.28 5.48 -19.02
C SER A 143 -13.20 6.42 -17.81
N PRO A 144 -14.16 6.36 -16.87
CA PRO A 144 -14.07 7.07 -15.59
C PRO A 144 -12.90 6.60 -14.71
N LEU A 145 -12.27 5.48 -15.05
CA LEU A 145 -11.10 4.93 -14.38
C LEU A 145 -9.76 5.41 -14.97
N TYR A 146 -9.79 6.03 -16.15
CA TYR A 146 -8.58 6.47 -16.82
C TYR A 146 -8.04 7.77 -16.21
N ASP A 147 -6.73 7.81 -15.97
CA ASP A 147 -5.98 9.03 -15.68
C ASP A 147 -4.75 9.12 -16.59
N LYS A 148 -4.65 10.23 -17.31
CA LYS A 148 -3.55 10.51 -18.27
C LYS A 148 -2.24 10.88 -17.58
N ASN A 149 -2.27 11.19 -16.28
CA ASN A 149 -1.10 11.67 -15.55
C ASN A 149 -0.24 10.52 -14.98
N ARG A 150 -0.70 9.26 -15.07
CA ARG A 150 0.12 8.11 -14.68
C ARG A 150 1.37 8.06 -15.56
N ASP A 151 2.46 7.61 -14.99
CA ASP A 151 3.71 7.44 -15.74
C ASP A 151 3.69 6.12 -16.53
N PRO A 152 3.51 6.14 -17.86
CA PRO A 152 3.42 4.93 -18.67
C PRO A 152 4.79 4.27 -18.94
N GLU A 153 5.88 4.96 -18.66
CA GLU A 153 7.21 4.59 -19.12
C GLU A 153 8.20 4.25 -18.00
N THR A 154 7.75 4.00 -16.77
CA THR A 154 8.69 3.61 -15.72
C THR A 154 9.27 2.23 -16.02
N PRO A 155 10.59 2.10 -16.20
CA PRO A 155 11.23 0.82 -16.50
C PRO A 155 11.29 -0.11 -15.28
N THR A 156 10.82 0.34 -14.13
CA THR A 156 10.88 -0.36 -12.85
C THR A 156 9.76 -1.37 -12.77
N LYS A 157 10.10 -2.59 -12.40
CA LYS A 157 9.11 -3.64 -12.15
C LYS A 157 8.45 -3.43 -10.79
N PRO A 158 7.12 -3.51 -10.67
CA PRO A 158 6.48 -3.56 -9.37
C PRO A 158 6.93 -4.81 -8.60
N TYR A 159 6.89 -4.72 -7.28
CA TYR A 159 7.21 -5.87 -6.42
C TYR A 159 6.36 -7.09 -6.76
N THR A 160 6.96 -8.26 -6.67
CA THR A 160 6.27 -9.52 -6.95
C THR A 160 5.52 -10.04 -5.73
N ASN A 161 4.54 -10.91 -5.98
CA ASN A 161 3.83 -11.63 -4.92
C ASN A 161 4.77 -12.46 -4.03
N ASP A 162 5.87 -12.98 -4.57
CA ASP A 162 6.86 -13.73 -3.81
C ASP A 162 7.64 -12.85 -2.82
N GLN A 163 7.95 -11.61 -3.23
CA GLN A 163 8.58 -10.63 -2.36
C GLN A 163 7.65 -10.19 -1.23
N LEU A 164 6.38 -9.91 -1.55
CA LEU A 164 5.36 -9.60 -0.55
C LEU A 164 5.15 -10.77 0.43
N ARG A 165 5.12 -12.00 -0.07
CA ARG A 165 5.03 -13.21 0.76
C ARG A 165 6.23 -13.33 1.69
N THR A 166 7.44 -13.13 1.18
CA THR A 166 8.68 -13.17 1.96
C THR A 166 8.64 -12.12 3.07
N MET A 167 8.24 -10.90 2.76
CA MET A 167 8.07 -9.82 3.74
C MET A 167 7.07 -10.21 4.82
N MET A 168 5.88 -10.72 4.45
CA MET A 168 4.86 -11.15 5.41
C MET A 168 5.35 -12.25 6.35
N LEU A 169 6.13 -13.20 5.85
CA LEU A 169 6.69 -14.30 6.67
C LEU A 169 7.77 -13.82 7.63
N LYS A 170 8.60 -12.87 7.21
CA LYS A 170 9.68 -12.29 8.03
C LYS A 170 9.16 -11.36 9.12
N THR A 171 8.06 -10.67 8.87
CA THR A 171 7.53 -9.64 9.74
C THR A 171 6.45 -10.21 10.65
N THR A 172 6.82 -10.53 11.88
CA THR A 172 5.96 -11.27 12.83
C THR A 172 5.28 -10.40 13.88
N THR A 173 5.56 -9.10 13.91
CA THR A 173 4.97 -8.18 14.89
C THR A 173 4.16 -7.09 14.20
N TRP A 174 3.13 -6.60 14.90
CA TRP A 174 2.26 -5.54 14.38
C TRP A 174 3.07 -4.30 13.97
N ARG A 175 3.87 -3.76 14.89
CA ARG A 175 4.69 -2.57 14.64
C ARG A 175 5.75 -2.77 13.56
N GLY A 176 6.30 -3.98 13.46
CA GLY A 176 7.21 -4.33 12.37
C GLY A 176 6.53 -4.27 11.01
N PHE A 177 5.25 -4.63 10.91
CA PHE A 177 4.49 -4.67 9.67
C PHE A 177 3.84 -3.32 9.33
N SER A 178 3.16 -2.70 10.30
CA SER A 178 2.32 -1.52 10.09
C SER A 178 3.04 -0.19 10.37
N GLY A 179 3.93 -0.12 11.36
CA GLY A 179 4.69 1.09 11.67
C GLY A 179 4.76 1.48 13.14
N GLY A 180 5.02 2.75 13.39
CA GLY A 180 5.29 3.30 14.71
C GLY A 180 4.12 3.21 15.68
N GLU A 181 4.43 3.15 16.98
CA GLU A 181 3.47 3.00 18.07
C GLU A 181 2.52 4.18 18.18
N CYS A 182 1.24 3.88 18.38
CA CYS A 182 0.20 4.87 18.67
C CYS A 182 -0.41 4.68 20.05
N ASN A 183 -0.88 5.77 20.64
CA ASN A 183 -1.65 5.79 21.86
C ASN A 183 -2.85 6.73 21.71
N VAL A 184 -3.90 6.50 22.49
CA VAL A 184 -5.01 7.44 22.57
C VAL A 184 -4.54 8.67 23.35
N GLY A 185 -4.63 9.82 22.73
CA GLY A 185 -4.33 11.13 23.31
C GLY A 185 -5.49 12.10 23.14
N THR A 186 -5.20 13.38 23.29
CA THR A 186 -6.15 14.48 23.10
C THR A 186 -5.55 15.54 22.18
N CYS A 187 -6.21 15.78 21.04
CA CYS A 187 -5.85 16.81 20.09
C CYS A 187 -7.00 17.82 20.01
N SER A 188 -6.72 19.10 20.24
CA SER A 188 -7.75 20.14 20.22
C SER A 188 -9.00 19.80 21.06
N GLY A 189 -8.81 19.15 22.22
CA GLY A 189 -9.90 18.77 23.13
C GLY A 189 -10.71 17.54 22.76
N GLN A 190 -10.33 16.82 21.68
CA GLN A 190 -10.99 15.60 21.23
C GLN A 190 -10.02 14.41 21.28
N PRO A 191 -10.52 13.16 21.48
CA PRO A 191 -9.69 11.98 21.38
C PRO A 191 -8.99 11.90 20.02
N CYS A 192 -7.70 11.56 20.01
CA CYS A 192 -6.91 11.37 18.79
C CYS A 192 -5.87 10.26 18.98
N ALA A 193 -5.35 9.76 17.87
CA ALA A 193 -4.17 8.91 17.88
C ALA A 193 -2.91 9.80 17.93
N VAL A 194 -2.06 9.57 18.93
CA VAL A 194 -0.72 10.17 19.05
C VAL A 194 0.29 9.08 18.73
N CYS A 195 1.00 9.24 17.63
CA CYS A 195 1.84 8.18 17.08
C CYS A 195 3.32 8.60 16.99
N THR A 196 4.21 7.63 17.19
CA THR A 196 5.62 7.76 16.82
C THR A 196 5.77 7.49 15.34
N ALA A 197 6.40 8.40 14.60
CA ALA A 197 6.61 8.22 13.18
C ALA A 197 7.69 7.15 12.91
N LYS A 198 7.28 6.06 12.26
CA LYS A 198 8.18 4.99 11.79
C LYS A 198 7.47 4.15 10.73
N PHE A 199 8.11 3.94 9.60
CA PHE A 199 7.56 3.03 8.59
C PHE A 199 7.54 1.59 9.06
N GLY A 200 6.43 0.89 8.78
CA GLY A 200 6.39 -0.55 8.83
C GLY A 200 6.98 -1.16 7.55
N ALA A 201 7.35 -2.44 7.63
CA ALA A 201 7.96 -3.17 6.51
C ALA A 201 7.08 -3.23 5.26
N PHE A 202 5.77 -3.10 5.40
CA PHE A 202 4.86 -3.09 4.26
C PHE A 202 4.69 -1.70 3.66
N GLU A 203 4.62 -0.66 4.48
CA GLU A 203 4.47 0.71 4.00
C GLU A 203 5.70 1.16 3.22
N SER A 204 6.88 0.95 3.76
CA SER A 204 8.15 1.19 3.06
C SER A 204 9.00 -0.09 3.08
N PRO A 205 9.41 -0.57 1.91
CA PRO A 205 9.38 0.09 0.60
C PRO A 205 8.12 -0.17 -0.23
N TYR A 206 7.33 -1.21 0.04
CA TYR A 206 6.36 -1.77 -0.92
C TYR A 206 5.27 -0.79 -1.35
N HIS A 207 4.49 -0.27 -0.41
CA HIS A 207 3.41 0.68 -0.68
C HIS A 207 3.94 1.98 -1.30
N ASN A 208 4.92 2.63 -0.68
CA ASN A 208 5.45 3.91 -1.13
C ASN A 208 6.09 3.83 -2.52
N THR A 209 6.87 2.77 -2.79
CA THR A 209 7.47 2.58 -4.11
C THR A 209 6.42 2.39 -5.20
N MET A 210 5.33 1.65 -4.92
CA MET A 210 4.26 1.46 -5.88
C MET A 210 3.48 2.74 -6.18
N HIS A 211 3.28 3.60 -5.21
CA HIS A 211 2.73 4.94 -5.43
C HIS A 211 3.59 5.74 -6.41
N ASN A 212 4.90 5.78 -6.18
CA ASN A 212 5.84 6.48 -7.05
C ASN A 212 5.99 5.83 -8.42
N TRP A 213 5.91 4.50 -8.47
CA TRP A 213 5.95 3.78 -9.74
C TRP A 213 4.76 4.12 -10.62
N THR A 214 3.57 4.28 -10.03
CA THR A 214 2.37 4.70 -10.75
C THR A 214 2.50 6.13 -11.29
N GLY A 215 3.20 7.00 -10.57
CA GLY A 215 3.41 8.39 -11.02
C GLY A 215 2.17 9.27 -10.88
N GLY A 216 2.21 10.45 -11.48
CA GLY A 216 1.09 11.40 -11.52
C GLY A 216 0.57 11.77 -10.13
N TRP A 217 -0.76 11.72 -9.94
CA TRP A 217 -1.40 12.02 -8.67
C TRP A 217 -0.98 11.07 -7.54
N MET A 218 -0.61 9.84 -7.87
CA MET A 218 -0.25 8.81 -6.91
C MET A 218 1.06 9.09 -6.17
N THR A 219 1.88 10.04 -6.61
CA THR A 219 3.18 10.37 -5.98
C THR A 219 3.07 11.19 -4.70
N ASP A 220 1.88 11.72 -4.38
CA ASP A 220 1.66 12.59 -3.23
C ASP A 220 0.43 12.14 -2.44
N ASP A 221 0.56 11.99 -1.13
CA ASP A 221 -0.52 11.64 -0.21
C ASP A 221 -1.71 12.63 -0.27
N LYS A 222 -1.46 13.89 -0.62
CA LYS A 222 -2.48 14.95 -0.77
C LYS A 222 -3.24 14.90 -2.10
N THR A 223 -2.84 14.04 -3.02
CA THR A 223 -3.46 13.94 -4.36
C THR A 223 -3.75 12.51 -4.81
N ALA A 224 -3.19 11.52 -4.13
CA ALA A 224 -3.20 10.13 -4.58
C ALA A 224 -4.60 9.60 -4.90
N ALA A 225 -5.60 9.91 -4.07
CA ALA A 225 -6.97 9.43 -4.27
C ALA A 225 -7.74 10.12 -5.43
N LYS A 226 -7.14 11.15 -6.10
CA LYS A 226 -7.67 11.69 -7.37
C LYS A 226 -7.59 10.66 -8.49
N ASP A 227 -6.56 9.81 -8.47
CA ASP A 227 -6.44 8.71 -9.41
C ASP A 227 -7.39 7.57 -9.03
N PRO A 228 -8.33 7.15 -9.90
CA PRO A 228 -9.22 6.04 -9.60
C PRO A 228 -8.51 4.71 -9.32
N LEU A 229 -7.29 4.53 -9.79
CA LEU A 229 -6.46 3.35 -9.51
C LEU A 229 -6.14 3.22 -8.00
N PHE A 230 -6.07 4.34 -7.28
CA PHE A 230 -5.82 4.39 -5.83
C PHE A 230 -6.69 3.38 -5.06
N TRP A 231 -7.97 3.31 -5.37
CA TRP A 231 -8.92 2.47 -4.63
C TRP A 231 -8.63 0.97 -4.81
N SER A 232 -8.36 0.54 -6.04
CA SER A 232 -7.99 -0.87 -6.31
C SER A 232 -6.57 -1.19 -5.84
N PHE A 233 -5.67 -0.22 -5.86
CA PHE A 233 -4.33 -0.35 -5.30
C PHE A 233 -4.39 -0.57 -3.79
N HIS A 234 -5.12 0.26 -3.05
CA HIS A 234 -5.28 0.12 -1.61
C HIS A 234 -6.14 -1.10 -1.22
N ALA A 235 -7.06 -1.55 -2.08
CA ALA A 235 -7.75 -2.82 -1.88
C ALA A 235 -6.77 -4.01 -1.90
N TYR A 236 -5.70 -3.97 -2.70
CA TYR A 236 -4.65 -4.98 -2.65
C TYR A 236 -3.78 -4.87 -1.39
N ILE A 237 -3.51 -3.65 -0.92
CA ILE A 237 -2.86 -3.40 0.38
C ILE A 237 -3.66 -4.05 1.52
N ASP A 238 -4.97 -3.87 1.52
CA ASP A 238 -5.88 -4.47 2.51
C ASP A 238 -5.94 -6.01 2.38
N LEU A 239 -5.87 -6.56 1.16
CA LEU A 239 -5.73 -8.00 0.93
C LEU A 239 -4.44 -8.55 1.57
N VAL A 240 -3.30 -7.89 1.33
CA VAL A 240 -2.00 -8.31 1.91
C VAL A 240 -2.03 -8.19 3.43
N PHE A 241 -2.68 -7.16 3.96
CA PHE A 241 -2.90 -7.00 5.40
C PHE A 241 -3.73 -8.15 6.00
N ASP A 242 -4.88 -8.47 5.40
CA ASP A 242 -5.73 -9.59 5.84
C ASP A 242 -4.97 -10.94 5.76
N CYS A 243 -4.19 -11.12 4.70
CA CYS A 243 -3.33 -12.27 4.53
C CYS A 243 -2.26 -12.38 5.62
N TRP A 244 -1.57 -11.27 5.92
CA TRP A 244 -0.57 -11.23 6.97
C TRP A 244 -1.17 -11.53 8.35
N GLN A 245 -2.34 -10.96 8.67
CA GLN A 245 -3.05 -11.27 9.91
C GLN A 245 -3.31 -12.78 10.04
N LYS A 246 -3.77 -13.43 8.98
CA LYS A 246 -4.03 -14.88 8.95
C LYS A 246 -2.74 -15.69 9.07
N THR A 247 -1.70 -15.32 8.35
CA THR A 247 -0.40 -16.00 8.34
C THR A 247 0.28 -15.93 9.71
N GLN A 248 0.25 -14.78 10.35
CA GLN A 248 0.87 -14.56 11.67
C GLN A 248 -0.08 -14.87 12.83
N LYS A 249 -1.33 -15.28 12.55
CA LYS A 249 -2.38 -15.54 13.54
C LYS A 249 -2.65 -14.35 14.47
N ILE A 250 -2.60 -13.15 13.90
CA ILE A 250 -2.85 -11.91 14.63
C ILE A 250 -4.34 -11.59 14.56
N THR A 251 -4.99 -11.58 15.71
CA THR A 251 -6.45 -11.37 15.86
C THR A 251 -6.80 -9.97 16.34
N ASP A 252 -5.82 -9.22 16.78
CA ASP A 252 -5.99 -7.84 17.24
C ASP A 252 -5.18 -6.86 16.40
N VAL A 253 -5.36 -5.58 16.63
CA VAL A 253 -4.70 -4.48 15.89
C VAL A 253 -3.90 -3.61 16.86
N GLY A 254 -2.89 -2.94 16.35
CA GLY A 254 -2.18 -1.91 17.10
C GLY A 254 -3.13 -0.77 17.48
N CYS A 255 -3.00 -0.23 18.68
CA CYS A 255 -3.85 0.80 19.24
C CYS A 255 -5.35 0.60 18.97
N PRO A 256 -6.00 -0.45 19.53
CA PRO A 256 -7.40 -0.80 19.19
C PRO A 256 -8.39 0.34 19.41
N ASP A 257 -8.19 1.16 20.41
CA ASP A 257 -9.06 2.29 20.78
C ASP A 257 -8.66 3.62 20.12
N CYS A 258 -7.61 3.64 19.29
CA CYS A 258 -7.23 4.82 18.55
C CYS A 258 -8.32 5.22 17.56
N PRO A 259 -8.81 6.47 17.60
CA PRO A 259 -9.79 6.95 16.63
C PRO A 259 -9.15 7.11 15.25
N LEU A 260 -9.89 6.67 14.23
CA LEU A 260 -9.53 6.81 12.83
C LEU A 260 -10.06 8.16 12.33
N ARG A 261 -9.20 9.17 12.33
CA ARG A 261 -9.57 10.58 12.06
C ARG A 261 -10.19 10.76 10.67
N ALA A 262 -11.03 11.81 10.56
CA ALA A 262 -11.69 12.25 9.34
C ALA A 262 -12.64 11.22 8.68
N LEU A 263 -13.03 10.18 9.40
CA LEU A 263 -13.95 9.17 8.91
C LEU A 263 -15.35 9.33 9.50
N PRO A 264 -16.41 9.15 8.69
CA PRO A 264 -17.78 9.18 9.17
C PRO A 264 -18.02 8.17 10.30
N GLY A 265 -18.74 8.59 11.34
CA GLY A 265 -19.05 7.76 12.48
C GLY A 265 -17.91 7.60 13.51
N ASN A 266 -16.78 8.27 13.31
CA ASN A 266 -15.62 8.23 14.20
C ASN A 266 -15.21 6.81 14.62
N PRO A 267 -14.97 5.87 13.67
CA PRO A 267 -14.58 4.52 14.02
C PRO A 267 -13.22 4.50 14.71
N THR A 268 -12.98 3.45 15.48
CA THR A 268 -11.67 3.14 16.06
C THR A 268 -11.00 1.98 15.31
N ALA A 269 -9.72 1.77 15.53
CA ALA A 269 -8.98 0.70 14.85
C ALA A 269 -9.58 -0.69 15.07
N LYS A 270 -10.14 -0.97 16.28
CA LYS A 270 -10.79 -2.25 16.58
C LYS A 270 -12.08 -2.51 15.77
N ASP A 271 -12.77 -1.43 15.36
CA ASP A 271 -14.03 -1.56 14.62
C ASP A 271 -13.80 -2.12 13.20
N VAL A 272 -12.56 -2.03 12.70
CA VAL A 272 -12.16 -2.48 11.36
C VAL A 272 -11.05 -3.55 11.38
N LYS A 273 -10.85 -4.21 12.50
CA LYS A 273 -9.74 -5.15 12.68
C LYS A 273 -9.79 -6.41 11.82
N SER A 274 -10.96 -6.80 11.33
CA SER A 274 -11.17 -8.05 10.59
C SER A 274 -12.09 -7.86 9.41
N THR A 275 -11.67 -8.30 8.22
CA THR A 275 -12.48 -8.31 7.00
C THR A 275 -13.74 -9.17 7.18
N ALA A 276 -13.63 -10.31 7.85
CA ALA A 276 -14.76 -11.20 8.13
C ALA A 276 -15.83 -10.51 9.00
N ALA A 277 -15.43 -9.76 10.04
CA ALA A 277 -16.36 -9.00 10.88
C ALA A 277 -17.03 -7.86 10.10
N LEU A 278 -16.39 -7.34 9.06
CA LEU A 278 -16.92 -6.33 8.14
C LEU A 278 -17.78 -6.92 7.01
N GLY A 279 -17.95 -8.25 6.95
CA GLY A 279 -18.81 -8.94 6.00
C GLY A 279 -18.19 -9.17 4.62
N TYR A 280 -16.87 -9.06 4.48
CA TYR A 280 -16.21 -9.35 3.22
C TYR A 280 -14.94 -10.22 3.39
N THR A 281 -14.48 -10.76 2.28
CA THR A 281 -13.22 -11.49 2.13
C THR A 281 -12.59 -11.14 0.78
N TYR A 282 -11.43 -11.72 0.50
CA TYR A 282 -10.73 -11.61 -0.76
C TYR A 282 -10.67 -12.95 -1.50
N ASP A 283 -10.63 -12.89 -2.83
CA ASP A 283 -10.12 -13.99 -3.61
C ASP A 283 -8.59 -13.96 -3.58
N PHE A 284 -7.99 -14.95 -2.92
CA PHE A 284 -6.53 -15.01 -2.75
C PHE A 284 -5.80 -15.74 -3.88
N ARG A 285 -6.50 -16.21 -4.92
CA ARG A 285 -5.89 -16.91 -6.03
C ARG A 285 -4.83 -16.03 -6.72
N ASN A 286 -3.66 -16.60 -6.99
CA ASN A 286 -2.56 -15.93 -7.67
C ASN A 286 -2.05 -14.64 -6.99
N THR A 287 -2.27 -14.48 -5.69
CA THR A 287 -1.79 -13.35 -4.89
C THR A 287 -0.59 -13.75 -4.01
N ALA A 288 -0.06 -12.80 -3.27
CA ALA A 288 0.97 -13.07 -2.27
C ALA A 288 0.55 -14.11 -1.21
N CYS A 289 -0.76 -14.37 -1.07
CA CYS A 289 -1.36 -15.31 -0.10
C CYS A 289 -1.55 -16.73 -0.64
N ALA A 290 -1.41 -16.95 -1.93
CA ALA A 290 -1.94 -18.15 -2.61
C ALA A 290 -1.12 -19.44 -2.47
N GLU A 291 -0.01 -19.46 -1.72
CA GLU A 291 0.77 -20.68 -1.57
C GLU A 291 1.23 -20.91 -0.11
N PRO A 292 1.04 -22.12 0.44
CA PRO A 292 1.69 -22.51 1.69
C PRO A 292 3.08 -23.05 1.38
N GLY A 293 4.14 -22.55 2.01
CA GLY A 293 5.37 -23.31 1.94
C GLY A 293 6.72 -22.64 2.10
N LEU A 294 6.82 -21.38 2.46
CA LEU A 294 8.11 -20.84 2.91
C LEU A 294 8.27 -21.06 4.42
N THR A 295 8.84 -22.20 4.81
CA THR A 295 9.10 -22.55 6.20
C THR A 295 10.47 -22.14 6.71
N ALA A 296 11.38 -21.70 5.85
CA ALA A 296 12.73 -21.31 6.22
C ALA A 296 12.83 -19.77 6.34
N ARG A 297 13.27 -19.29 7.51
CA ARG A 297 13.67 -17.89 7.71
C ARG A 297 15.08 -17.70 7.12
N PRO A 298 15.24 -16.96 6.02
CA PRO A 298 16.58 -16.72 5.48
C PRO A 298 17.41 -15.92 6.49
N LYS A 299 18.72 -16.16 6.48
CA LYS A 299 19.68 -15.39 7.28
C LYS A 299 20.19 -14.21 6.46
N ILE A 300 19.98 -12.98 6.97
CA ILE A 300 20.46 -11.77 6.31
C ILE A 300 21.97 -11.64 6.54
N LEU A 301 22.73 -11.49 5.46
CA LEU A 301 24.16 -11.18 5.52
C LEU A 301 24.37 -9.79 4.92
N ALA A 302 24.88 -8.85 5.72
CA ALA A 302 25.34 -7.57 5.20
C ALA A 302 26.65 -7.77 4.43
N MET A 303 26.72 -7.32 3.18
CA MET A 303 27.90 -7.50 2.33
C MET A 303 28.86 -6.32 2.34
N ALA A 304 28.37 -5.11 2.35
CA ALA A 304 29.19 -3.90 2.42
C ALA A 304 28.39 -2.78 3.06
N ASN A 305 28.99 -2.15 4.07
CA ASN A 305 28.48 -0.91 4.66
C ASN A 305 29.44 0.20 4.24
N HIS A 306 28.93 1.20 3.53
CA HIS A 306 29.71 2.35 3.13
C HIS A 306 29.02 3.62 3.57
N GLN A 307 29.73 4.43 4.35
CA GLN A 307 29.27 5.74 4.73
C GLN A 307 29.82 6.77 3.73
N LYS A 308 28.94 7.53 3.06
CA LYS A 308 29.34 8.59 2.16
C LYS A 308 28.32 9.73 2.15
N LYS A 309 28.78 10.98 2.11
CA LYS A 309 27.92 12.17 1.99
C LYS A 309 27.90 12.68 0.55
N GLY A 310 26.73 13.10 0.06
CA GLY A 310 26.53 13.74 -1.24
C GLY A 310 25.70 12.92 -2.23
N THR A 311 25.02 13.59 -3.14
CA THR A 311 24.24 12.98 -4.23
C THR A 311 24.89 13.24 -5.59
N PRO A 312 25.00 12.25 -6.50
CA PRO A 312 24.60 10.85 -6.35
C PRO A 312 25.54 10.07 -5.43
N TYR A 313 24.95 9.17 -4.63
CA TYR A 313 25.71 8.21 -3.83
C TYR A 313 26.23 7.10 -4.73
N VAL A 314 27.53 6.86 -4.74
CA VAL A 314 28.14 5.79 -5.54
C VAL A 314 29.04 4.95 -4.66
N VAL A 315 28.79 3.65 -4.59
CA VAL A 315 29.58 2.66 -3.84
C VAL A 315 30.06 1.55 -4.73
N ASP A 316 31.31 1.13 -4.54
CA ASP A 316 31.84 -0.06 -5.20
C ASP A 316 31.43 -1.33 -4.45
N PHE A 317 31.09 -2.38 -5.15
CA PHE A 317 30.84 -3.70 -4.56
C PHE A 317 31.38 -4.82 -5.44
N THR A 318 31.52 -5.98 -4.84
CA THR A 318 31.92 -7.19 -5.56
C THR A 318 30.72 -8.11 -5.71
N VAL A 319 30.40 -8.52 -6.93
CA VAL A 319 29.28 -9.43 -7.22
C VAL A 319 29.45 -10.74 -6.43
N PRO A 320 28.47 -11.14 -5.62
CA PRO A 320 28.52 -12.35 -4.82
C PRO A 320 28.55 -13.62 -5.68
N ARG A 321 28.88 -14.75 -5.07
CA ARG A 321 28.64 -16.05 -5.68
C ARG A 321 27.15 -16.40 -5.60
N PRO A 322 26.60 -17.16 -6.57
CA PRO A 322 25.18 -17.46 -6.59
C PRO A 322 24.82 -18.41 -5.43
N SER A 323 24.07 -17.91 -4.45
CA SER A 323 23.43 -18.73 -3.41
C SER A 323 22.56 -17.85 -2.51
N PHE A 324 21.63 -17.11 -3.10
CA PHE A 324 20.66 -16.32 -2.33
C PHE A 324 19.27 -16.43 -2.95
N VAL A 325 18.25 -16.20 -2.12
CA VAL A 325 16.84 -16.20 -2.52
C VAL A 325 16.41 -14.78 -2.87
N THR A 326 16.80 -13.82 -2.03
CA THR A 326 16.52 -12.40 -2.23
C THR A 326 17.76 -11.55 -1.96
N ALA A 327 17.85 -10.42 -2.64
CA ALA A 327 18.89 -9.44 -2.41
C ALA A 327 18.33 -8.02 -2.44
N HIS A 328 18.78 -7.16 -1.54
CA HIS A 328 18.29 -5.80 -1.40
C HIS A 328 19.44 -4.82 -1.29
N VAL A 329 19.25 -3.63 -1.84
CA VAL A 329 20.08 -2.47 -1.52
C VAL A 329 19.39 -1.75 -0.37
N ARG A 330 19.97 -1.80 0.83
CA ARG A 330 19.47 -1.13 2.02
C ARG A 330 20.01 0.27 2.11
N LEU A 331 19.11 1.23 2.28
CA LEU A 331 19.38 2.64 2.48
C LEU A 331 19.01 3.00 3.92
N GLU A 332 19.98 3.41 4.73
CA GLU A 332 19.78 3.74 6.14
C GLU A 332 19.98 5.23 6.37
N GLY A 333 19.21 5.82 7.28
CA GLY A 333 19.31 7.22 7.64
C GLY A 333 18.71 8.19 6.63
N LEU A 334 17.71 7.74 5.85
CA LEU A 334 16.96 8.61 4.95
C LEU A 334 16.15 9.62 5.77
N PRO A 335 16.36 10.95 5.63
CA PRO A 335 15.62 11.93 6.40
C PRO A 335 14.14 11.95 5.98
N VAL A 336 13.24 12.12 6.95
CA VAL A 336 11.81 12.31 6.73
C VAL A 336 11.47 13.76 7.03
N PHE A 337 10.97 14.47 6.03
CA PHE A 337 10.58 15.87 6.18
C PHE A 337 9.06 15.96 6.35
N PRO A 338 8.53 16.73 7.32
CA PRO A 338 7.09 16.79 7.58
C PRO A 338 6.25 17.16 6.35
N ASP A 339 6.75 18.09 5.55
CA ASP A 339 6.02 18.68 4.43
C ASP A 339 6.57 18.31 3.06
N TYR A 340 7.48 17.35 3.00
CA TYR A 340 8.22 17.09 1.77
C TYR A 340 8.34 15.60 1.49
N ASN A 341 7.82 15.20 0.34
CA ASN A 341 7.97 13.86 -0.19
C ASN A 341 9.09 13.86 -1.23
N TYR A 342 9.92 12.82 -1.24
CA TYR A 342 10.92 12.65 -2.27
C TYR A 342 11.07 11.19 -2.67
N SER A 343 11.61 10.99 -3.84
CA SER A 343 11.92 9.68 -4.39
C SER A 343 13.36 9.61 -4.87
N GLY A 344 13.79 8.41 -5.15
CA GLY A 344 15.08 8.19 -5.75
C GLY A 344 15.15 6.88 -6.50
N ARG A 345 16.23 6.71 -7.23
CA ARG A 345 16.51 5.55 -8.07
C ARG A 345 17.79 4.88 -7.65
N VAL A 346 17.79 3.56 -7.70
CA VAL A 346 18.97 2.72 -7.44
C VAL A 346 19.44 2.11 -8.75
N PHE A 347 20.73 2.20 -9.00
CA PHE A 347 21.41 1.65 -10.18
C PHE A 347 22.46 0.66 -9.77
N ILE A 348 22.59 -0.43 -10.53
CA ILE A 348 23.69 -1.38 -10.43
C ILE A 348 24.34 -1.45 -11.82
N TYR A 349 25.61 -1.06 -11.93
CA TYR A 349 26.31 -0.95 -13.19
C TYR A 349 27.79 -1.31 -13.08
N PRO A 350 28.47 -1.72 -14.17
CA PRO A 350 29.87 -2.10 -14.14
C PRO A 350 30.77 -0.96 -13.64
N ALA A 351 31.80 -1.27 -12.84
CA ALA A 351 32.71 -0.27 -12.30
C ALA A 351 33.42 0.58 -13.36
N THR A 352 33.52 0.06 -14.59
CA THR A 352 34.12 0.74 -15.75
C THR A 352 33.19 1.71 -16.47
N VAL A 353 31.90 1.72 -16.12
CA VAL A 353 30.88 2.57 -16.75
C VAL A 353 30.71 3.85 -15.93
N THR A 354 30.47 4.98 -16.60
CA THR A 354 30.14 6.26 -15.94
C THR A 354 28.64 6.34 -15.68
N LEU A 355 28.26 6.84 -14.50
CA LEU A 355 26.85 7.05 -14.15
C LEU A 355 26.21 8.11 -15.08
N ALA A 356 25.15 7.73 -15.76
CA ALA A 356 24.34 8.58 -16.65
C ALA A 356 22.86 8.48 -16.30
N SER A 357 22.49 8.84 -15.06
CA SER A 357 21.17 8.62 -14.49
C SER A 357 20.01 9.35 -15.19
N SER A 358 20.29 10.39 -15.99
CA SER A 358 19.33 11.09 -16.84
C SER A 358 19.14 10.45 -18.22
N ASP A 359 20.05 9.59 -18.66
CA ASP A 359 20.00 8.92 -19.94
C ASP A 359 18.98 7.75 -19.93
N ALA A 360 18.10 7.69 -20.92
CA ALA A 360 17.03 6.69 -20.97
C ALA A 360 17.55 5.26 -21.18
N ASP A 361 18.56 5.10 -22.04
CA ASP A 361 19.16 3.78 -22.31
C ASP A 361 19.97 3.27 -21.11
N PHE A 362 20.65 4.20 -20.43
CA PHE A 362 21.34 3.87 -19.18
C PHE A 362 20.34 3.40 -18.11
N ARG A 363 19.22 4.13 -17.93
CA ARG A 363 18.15 3.73 -17.00
C ARG A 363 17.60 2.34 -17.36
N LYS A 364 17.21 2.15 -18.61
CA LYS A 364 16.67 0.87 -19.09
C LYS A 364 17.60 -0.32 -18.81
N LYS A 365 18.90 -0.08 -18.84
CA LYS A 365 19.91 -1.14 -18.71
C LYS A 365 20.38 -1.40 -17.28
N TYR A 366 20.43 -0.38 -16.42
CA TYR A 366 21.11 -0.44 -15.14
C TYR A 366 20.29 0.02 -13.94
N GLN A 367 19.11 0.60 -14.15
CA GLN A 367 18.23 0.94 -13.04
C GLN A 367 17.61 -0.35 -12.49
N VAL A 368 17.79 -0.55 -11.20
CA VAL A 368 17.26 -1.71 -10.47
C VAL A 368 15.84 -1.43 -10.03
N ASP A 369 15.68 -0.37 -9.25
CA ASP A 369 14.37 0.02 -8.72
C ASP A 369 14.38 1.47 -8.22
N ARG A 370 13.24 1.90 -7.65
CA ARG A 370 13.02 3.21 -7.03
C ARG A 370 12.68 3.04 -5.56
N PHE A 371 12.87 4.09 -4.80
CA PHE A 371 12.36 4.23 -3.44
C PHE A 371 11.64 5.56 -3.27
N ALA A 372 10.79 5.62 -2.25
CA ALA A 372 10.10 6.84 -1.87
C ALA A 372 10.14 7.04 -0.36
N VAL A 373 10.26 8.29 0.04
CA VAL A 373 10.08 8.71 1.41
C VAL A 373 8.96 9.77 1.42
N TRP A 374 7.91 9.46 2.14
CA TRP A 374 6.78 10.36 2.29
C TRP A 374 6.90 11.10 3.61
N GLY A 375 6.57 12.38 3.59
CA GLY A 375 6.52 13.24 4.77
C GLY A 375 5.46 12.77 5.77
N LEU A 376 5.54 13.31 6.98
CA LEU A 376 4.64 12.95 8.08
C LEU A 376 3.24 13.57 7.97
N GLY A 377 3.01 14.45 6.99
CA GLY A 377 1.86 15.35 7.01
C GLY A 377 1.96 16.37 8.13
N ASP A 378 0.92 17.17 8.27
CA ASP A 378 0.85 18.20 9.33
C ASP A 378 0.57 17.52 10.68
N THR A 379 1.62 17.08 11.37
CA THR A 379 1.51 16.64 12.75
C THR A 379 1.85 17.85 13.64
N GLU A 380 0.88 18.36 14.39
CA GLU A 380 1.09 19.38 15.43
C GLU A 380 2.14 18.98 16.50
N HIS A 381 2.71 17.77 16.36
CA HIS A 381 3.64 17.16 17.30
C HIS A 381 4.82 16.52 16.58
N THR A 382 5.66 17.32 15.90
CA THR A 382 6.96 16.83 15.42
C THR A 382 7.92 16.63 16.60
N PRO A 383 8.55 15.47 16.76
CA PRO A 383 9.65 15.31 17.69
C PRO A 383 10.81 16.26 17.33
N HIS A 384 11.54 16.73 18.29
CA HIS A 384 12.69 17.65 18.13
C HIS A 384 13.89 17.06 17.37
N HIS A 385 13.79 15.84 16.83
CA HIS A 385 14.78 15.21 15.96
C HIS A 385 14.15 14.92 14.60
N GLU A 386 14.83 15.30 13.52
CA GLU A 386 14.42 14.90 12.17
C GLU A 386 14.39 13.37 12.12
N PRO A 387 13.21 12.76 11.94
CA PRO A 387 13.13 11.30 11.88
C PRO A 387 13.85 10.81 10.63
N SER A 388 14.53 9.68 10.75
CA SER A 388 15.12 9.00 9.61
C SER A 388 14.53 7.62 9.44
N VAL A 389 14.53 7.11 8.21
CA VAL A 389 14.00 5.79 7.88
C VAL A 389 15.05 4.94 7.18
N THR A 390 14.86 3.65 7.29
CA THR A 390 15.58 2.65 6.52
C THR A 390 14.64 2.09 5.47
N THR A 391 15.09 2.00 4.23
CA THR A 391 14.33 1.36 3.14
C THR A 391 15.18 0.32 2.43
N ASP A 392 14.56 -0.77 2.01
CA ASP A 392 15.17 -1.84 1.24
C ASP A 392 14.64 -1.77 -0.20
N VAL A 393 15.56 -1.63 -1.16
CA VAL A 393 15.26 -1.65 -2.59
C VAL A 393 15.61 -3.03 -3.13
N ASP A 394 14.63 -3.70 -3.73
CA ASP A 394 14.87 -5.05 -4.25
C ASP A 394 15.83 -5.04 -5.44
N ALA A 395 16.83 -5.89 -5.35
CA ALA A 395 17.85 -6.10 -6.36
C ALA A 395 18.04 -7.60 -6.70
N SER A 396 17.06 -8.43 -6.30
CA SER A 396 17.16 -9.89 -6.37
C SER A 396 17.41 -10.38 -7.79
N THR A 397 16.65 -9.87 -8.75
CA THR A 397 16.75 -10.30 -10.16
C THR A 397 18.09 -9.94 -10.77
N GLU A 398 18.54 -8.71 -10.58
CA GLU A 398 19.77 -8.17 -11.13
C GLU A 398 21.00 -8.85 -10.52
N LEU A 399 21.00 -8.97 -9.19
CA LEU A 399 22.10 -9.59 -8.47
C LEU A 399 22.16 -11.10 -8.69
N ASP A 400 21.04 -11.80 -8.81
CA ASP A 400 21.02 -13.23 -9.17
C ASP A 400 21.58 -13.44 -10.58
N TYR A 401 21.17 -12.62 -11.54
CA TYR A 401 21.70 -12.67 -12.89
C TYR A 401 23.23 -12.44 -12.90
N LEU A 402 23.71 -11.40 -12.19
CA LEU A 402 25.13 -11.07 -12.11
C LEU A 402 25.91 -12.16 -11.39
N ALA A 403 25.40 -12.68 -10.29
CA ALA A 403 26.03 -13.76 -9.52
C ALA A 403 26.21 -15.02 -10.35
N LYS A 404 25.26 -15.34 -11.21
CA LYS A 404 25.33 -16.50 -12.14
C LYS A 404 26.28 -16.27 -13.31
N LYS A 405 26.37 -15.05 -13.83
CA LYS A 405 27.12 -14.74 -15.05
C LYS A 405 28.49 -14.14 -14.82
N GLN A 406 28.68 -13.37 -13.76
CA GLN A 406 29.87 -12.57 -13.50
C GLN A 406 30.27 -12.55 -12.03
N PRO A 407 30.35 -13.70 -11.33
CA PRO A 407 30.71 -13.72 -9.91
C PRO A 407 32.12 -13.17 -9.69
N GLY A 408 32.30 -12.40 -8.62
CA GLY A 408 33.60 -11.82 -8.26
C GLY A 408 34.01 -10.58 -9.05
N THR A 409 33.19 -10.10 -9.99
CA THR A 409 33.47 -8.88 -10.74
C THR A 409 33.14 -7.62 -9.93
N LYS A 410 33.79 -6.48 -10.29
CA LYS A 410 33.60 -5.20 -9.65
C LYS A 410 32.48 -4.41 -10.33
N TRP A 411 31.50 -3.99 -9.53
CA TRP A 411 30.35 -3.21 -9.94
C TRP A 411 30.16 -2.03 -9.00
N LYS A 412 29.30 -1.10 -9.40
CA LYS A 412 28.90 0.07 -8.61
C LYS A 412 27.42 0.05 -8.34
N ILE A 413 27.06 0.49 -7.15
CA ILE A 413 25.69 0.87 -6.80
C ILE A 413 25.65 2.37 -6.75
N ALA A 414 24.72 2.99 -7.45
CA ALA A 414 24.43 4.41 -7.32
C ALA A 414 23.01 4.62 -6.81
N VAL A 415 22.89 5.54 -5.86
CA VAL A 415 21.60 6.04 -5.39
C VAL A 415 21.48 7.49 -5.82
N VAL A 416 20.44 7.79 -6.58
CA VAL A 416 20.16 9.12 -7.14
C VAL A 416 18.81 9.57 -6.62
N VAL A 417 18.78 10.67 -5.88
CA VAL A 417 17.54 11.29 -5.44
C VAL A 417 16.97 12.10 -6.61
N ASP A 418 15.69 11.85 -6.90
CA ASP A 418 14.97 12.58 -7.94
C ASP A 418 14.54 13.95 -7.38
N LYS A 419 14.68 14.98 -8.19
CA LYS A 419 14.07 16.28 -7.85
C LYS A 419 12.55 16.16 -7.97
N PRO A 420 11.79 16.83 -7.10
CA PRO A 420 10.34 16.91 -7.23
C PRO A 420 9.96 17.43 -8.63
N SER A 421 8.85 16.96 -9.17
CA SER A 421 8.35 17.47 -10.45
C SER A 421 7.92 18.94 -10.30
N ALA A 422 8.06 19.73 -11.36
CA ALA A 422 7.62 21.14 -11.42
C ALA A 422 6.11 21.32 -11.12
N GLN A 423 5.32 20.26 -11.27
CA GLN A 423 3.91 20.23 -10.93
C GLN A 423 3.68 20.32 -9.40
N PHE A 424 4.66 19.87 -8.61
CA PHE A 424 4.71 19.97 -7.16
C PHE A 424 5.03 21.41 -6.67
N GLU A 425 5.87 22.13 -7.42
CA GLU A 425 6.31 23.49 -7.06
C GLU A 425 5.17 24.52 -7.12
N SER A 426 4.17 24.30 -7.96
CA SER A 426 3.08 25.28 -8.15
C SER A 426 2.07 25.34 -6.99
N THR A 427 2.05 24.36 -6.11
CA THR A 427 1.07 24.24 -5.01
C THR A 427 1.59 24.68 -3.64
N ARG A 428 2.92 24.93 -3.48
CA ARG A 428 3.55 25.29 -2.20
C ARG A 428 4.30 26.61 -2.25
N LYS A 429 3.90 27.57 -1.38
CA LYS A 429 4.55 28.89 -1.27
C LYS A 429 6.01 28.88 -0.79
N ASN A 430 6.52 27.76 -0.26
CA ASN A 430 7.86 27.63 0.34
C ASN A 430 8.74 26.55 -0.32
N ALA A 431 8.31 25.97 -1.44
CA ALA A 431 9.02 24.86 -2.13
C ALA A 431 10.48 25.19 -2.51
N SER A 432 10.81 26.46 -2.78
CA SER A 432 12.14 26.86 -3.25
C SER A 432 13.26 26.75 -2.17
N ALA A 433 12.91 26.92 -0.88
CA ALA A 433 13.88 26.82 0.22
C ALA A 433 14.11 25.35 0.64
N GLU A 434 13.08 24.51 0.52
CA GLU A 434 13.14 23.09 0.86
C GLU A 434 13.81 22.24 -0.23
N LEU A 435 13.67 22.63 -1.48
CA LEU A 435 14.36 22.02 -2.64
C LEU A 435 15.90 22.11 -2.58
N GLN A 436 16.45 22.95 -1.70
CA GLN A 436 17.90 23.08 -1.47
C GLN A 436 18.41 22.19 -0.34
N ARG A 437 17.54 21.49 0.40
CA ARG A 437 17.98 20.56 1.44
C ARG A 437 18.69 19.38 0.79
N GLU A 438 19.91 19.16 1.21
CA GLU A 438 20.69 18.01 0.77
C GLU A 438 20.15 16.75 1.47
N ILE A 439 19.67 15.79 0.68
CA ILE A 439 19.23 14.49 1.20
C ILE A 439 20.47 13.62 1.34
N THR A 440 20.80 13.29 2.59
CA THR A 440 21.97 12.48 2.93
C THR A 440 21.52 11.13 3.48
N PHE A 441 22.36 10.11 3.30
CA PHE A 441 22.17 8.79 3.87
C PHE A 441 23.27 8.50 4.89
N ASP A 442 22.95 7.74 5.92
CA ASP A 442 23.96 7.24 6.84
C ASP A 442 24.75 6.09 6.21
N HIS A 443 24.03 5.11 5.65
CA HIS A 443 24.64 3.93 5.05
C HIS A 443 23.90 3.46 3.81
N VAL A 444 24.66 2.88 2.87
CA VAL A 444 24.15 2.07 1.76
C VAL A 444 24.80 0.70 1.86
N SER A 445 23.99 -0.36 1.96
CA SER A 445 24.47 -1.73 2.06
C SER A 445 23.76 -2.66 1.09
N VAL A 446 24.43 -3.73 0.69
CA VAL A 446 23.80 -4.84 -0.01
C VAL A 446 23.53 -5.95 1.00
N ILE A 447 22.27 -6.36 1.09
CA ILE A 447 21.81 -7.42 1.98
C ILE A 447 21.26 -8.52 1.12
N TYR A 448 21.60 -9.78 1.41
CA TYR A 448 21.00 -10.90 0.75
C TYR A 448 20.72 -12.06 1.69
N ASP A 449 19.67 -12.79 1.36
CA ASP A 449 19.26 -13.98 2.07
C ASP A 449 19.84 -15.22 1.39
N ARG A 450 20.38 -16.15 2.16
CA ARG A 450 20.90 -17.41 1.65
C ARG A 450 19.83 -18.50 1.65
N ASP A 451 19.87 -19.35 0.60
CA ASP A 451 19.11 -20.58 0.55
C ASP A 451 19.90 -21.70 1.27
N TYR A 452 19.50 -22.01 2.50
CA TYR A 452 20.15 -23.06 3.30
C TYR A 452 20.06 -24.46 2.69
N ALA A 453 19.07 -24.71 1.83
CA ALA A 453 18.90 -26.03 1.20
C ALA A 453 20.00 -26.34 0.16
N LYS A 454 20.68 -25.31 -0.37
CA LYS A 454 21.77 -25.47 -1.36
C LYS A 454 23.17 -25.45 -0.72
N GLU A 455 23.32 -25.12 0.54
CA GLU A 455 24.62 -25.15 1.24
C GLU A 455 24.99 -26.56 1.76
N GLN A 456 24.08 -27.54 1.71
CA GLN A 456 24.32 -28.91 2.18
C GLN A 456 24.56 -29.91 1.03
N GLN A 457 24.66 -29.44 -0.21
CA GLN A 457 25.09 -30.22 -1.37
C GLN A 457 26.47 -29.75 -1.85
#